data_5aaa27d4c8d2496fcec5bd74212c2d2f
#
_entry.id   5aaa27d4c8d2496fcec5bd74212c2d2f
#
_cell.length_a   1.000
_cell.length_b   1.000
_cell.length_c   1.000
_cell.angle_alpha   90.00
_cell.angle_beta   90.00
_cell.angle_gamma   90.00
#
_symmetry.space_group_name_H-M   'P 1'
#
loop_
_entity.id
_entity.type
_entity.pdbx_description
1 polymer ?
#
loop_
_entity_poly.entity_id
_entity_poly.type
_entity_poly.pdbx_seq_one_letter_code
_entity_poly.pdbx_strand_id
1 'polypeptide(L)'
;MSRTAEILVPRRLGSGFRWLLASSWSTNLGDGVAAAAGPLLIASLTRDPVLISLAATMGWAPPLMFGLVAGLAADRYDRRKIVMTADLVRAAVLAVLTALVVAHAITVAGALVALGLLASAEVFADNTATTLTPMLVGRDDLAVANSRLQAGFITLNQLVGPSIGAGLFAAGIVWPFATQLVLVTAGVLLVSNVVLPPHGRDASAVRGSARRDLVEGFRWVLHHAAVRTLVLTILVFNVTFGAAWSVLVLYATQRLGLGAVGFGLLTTVSAVGGLVGTGLYGRLTARVSLGNVMRAGLVIETLTHLALAVTTRAWVAMLIFFVFGAHAFIWHTTSITVRQRAVPTHLQGRVTSVNTIGVYGGLVVGSAIGGALAGRYGVTAPFWFAFAGSALFVVLLWRETSRIAHEPQPM
;
A
#
# COMPACT_ATOMS: atom_id res chain seq x y z
N MET A 1 -3.34 -24.23 -24.35
CA MET A 1 -3.76 -23.49 -23.14
C MET A 1 -5.21 -23.76 -22.88
N SER A 2 -5.61 -24.01 -21.64
CA SER A 2 -7.02 -24.21 -21.28
C SER A 2 -7.83 -22.92 -21.52
N ARG A 3 -9.14 -23.06 -21.74
CA ARG A 3 -10.07 -21.90 -21.90
C ARG A 3 -9.97 -20.90 -20.73
N THR A 4 -9.70 -21.40 -19.55
CA THR A 4 -9.50 -20.61 -18.33
C THR A 4 -8.23 -19.74 -18.39
N ALA A 5 -7.13 -20.27 -18.93
CA ALA A 5 -5.90 -19.50 -19.11
C ALA A 5 -6.04 -18.37 -20.14
N GLU A 6 -6.88 -18.56 -21.17
CA GLU A 6 -7.19 -17.53 -22.16
C GLU A 6 -8.05 -16.38 -21.56
N ILE A 7 -8.97 -16.71 -20.65
CA ILE A 7 -9.78 -15.72 -19.93
C ILE A 7 -8.90 -14.89 -18.99
N LEU A 8 -7.97 -15.53 -18.29
CA LEU A 8 -7.06 -14.85 -17.35
C LEU A 8 -6.01 -14.00 -18.07
N VAL A 9 -5.44 -14.51 -19.15
CA VAL A 9 -4.35 -13.87 -19.90
C VAL A 9 -4.60 -13.98 -21.39
N PRO A 10 -5.38 -13.06 -22.00
CA PRO A 10 -5.71 -13.09 -23.40
C PRO A 10 -4.46 -13.05 -24.30
N ARG A 11 -4.42 -13.89 -25.35
CA ARG A 11 -3.30 -13.97 -26.29
C ARG A 11 -3.03 -12.63 -26.99
N ARG A 12 -4.08 -11.83 -27.21
CA ARG A 12 -3.99 -10.51 -27.86
C ARG A 12 -3.10 -9.53 -27.13
N LEU A 13 -2.86 -9.70 -25.81
CA LEU A 13 -1.96 -8.84 -25.03
C LEU A 13 -0.46 -9.08 -25.33
N GLY A 14 -0.13 -10.08 -26.16
CA GLY A 14 1.24 -10.38 -26.54
C GLY A 14 2.05 -11.16 -25.50
N SER A 15 3.18 -11.72 -25.95
CA SER A 15 4.07 -12.51 -25.08
C SER A 15 4.79 -11.66 -24.05
N GLY A 16 5.25 -10.46 -24.43
CA GLY A 16 5.95 -9.55 -23.53
C GLY A 16 5.10 -9.18 -22.31
N PHE A 17 3.84 -8.82 -22.53
CA PHE A 17 2.92 -8.53 -21.41
C PHE A 17 2.65 -9.76 -20.52
N ARG A 18 2.55 -10.95 -21.10
CA ARG A 18 2.36 -12.19 -20.30
C ARG A 18 3.54 -12.47 -19.37
N TRP A 19 4.78 -12.23 -19.83
CA TRP A 19 5.96 -12.34 -18.99
C TRP A 19 5.96 -11.30 -17.88
N LEU A 20 5.60 -10.04 -18.19
CA LEU A 20 5.46 -8.98 -17.19
C LEU A 20 4.39 -9.32 -16.16
N LEU A 21 3.23 -9.81 -16.58
CA LEU A 21 2.13 -10.19 -15.70
C LEU A 21 2.52 -11.34 -14.76
N ALA A 22 3.17 -12.38 -15.30
CA ALA A 22 3.64 -13.51 -14.50
C ALA A 22 4.71 -13.08 -13.48
N SER A 23 5.64 -12.20 -13.88
CA SER A 23 6.62 -11.59 -12.99
C SER A 23 5.93 -10.81 -11.87
N SER A 24 5.02 -9.89 -12.23
CA SER A 24 4.25 -9.08 -11.27
C SER A 24 3.44 -9.94 -10.29
N TRP A 25 2.82 -11.00 -10.75
CA TRP A 25 2.06 -11.90 -9.87
C TRP A 25 2.98 -12.67 -8.91
N SER A 26 4.15 -13.10 -9.38
CA SER A 26 5.13 -13.77 -8.54
C SER A 26 5.66 -12.84 -7.43
N THR A 27 6.10 -11.63 -7.79
CA THR A 27 6.62 -10.65 -6.81
C THR A 27 5.53 -10.20 -5.84
N ASN A 28 4.32 -9.90 -6.33
CA ASN A 28 3.18 -9.51 -5.48
C ASN A 28 2.81 -10.59 -4.44
N LEU A 29 2.87 -11.88 -4.81
CA LEU A 29 2.65 -12.94 -3.83
C LEU A 29 3.75 -12.94 -2.76
N GLY A 30 5.02 -12.77 -3.17
CA GLY A 30 6.15 -12.67 -2.26
C GLY A 30 6.01 -11.49 -1.29
N ASP A 31 5.58 -10.34 -1.79
CA ASP A 31 5.38 -9.13 -0.99
C ASP A 31 4.21 -9.27 -0.03
N GLY A 32 3.13 -9.90 -0.47
CA GLY A 32 2.01 -10.24 0.40
C GLY A 32 2.42 -11.20 1.53
N VAL A 33 3.26 -12.18 1.25
CA VAL A 33 3.85 -13.07 2.27
C VAL A 33 4.68 -12.26 3.28
N ALA A 34 5.50 -11.34 2.80
CA ALA A 34 6.35 -10.48 3.64
C ALA A 34 5.53 -9.48 4.47
N ALA A 35 4.39 -9.00 3.96
CA ALA A 35 3.54 -8.04 4.66
C ALA A 35 3.09 -8.52 6.05
N ALA A 36 2.86 -9.83 6.23
CA ALA A 36 2.61 -10.42 7.54
C ALA A 36 3.91 -10.85 8.24
N ALA A 37 4.86 -11.43 7.50
CA ALA A 37 6.07 -12.00 8.08
C ALA A 37 7.03 -10.94 8.65
N GLY A 38 7.14 -9.76 8.03
CA GLY A 38 8.01 -8.68 8.50
C GLY A 38 7.70 -8.22 9.93
N PRO A 39 6.48 -7.75 10.21
CA PRO A 39 6.07 -7.38 11.57
C PRO A 39 6.18 -8.55 12.58
N LEU A 40 5.85 -9.79 12.17
CA LEU A 40 5.98 -10.97 13.00
C LEU A 40 7.44 -11.28 13.34
N LEU A 41 8.38 -11.12 12.39
CA LEU A 41 9.80 -11.29 12.64
C LEU A 41 10.28 -10.32 13.72
N ILE A 42 9.98 -9.02 13.58
CA ILE A 42 10.40 -8.04 14.59
C ILE A 42 9.77 -8.34 15.94
N ALA A 43 8.47 -8.69 15.98
CA ALA A 43 7.79 -9.05 17.22
C ALA A 43 8.32 -10.35 17.87
N SER A 44 8.96 -11.25 17.11
CA SER A 44 9.64 -12.43 17.63
C SER A 44 11.01 -12.12 18.25
N LEU A 45 11.66 -11.03 17.82
CA LEU A 45 12.99 -10.63 18.27
C LEU A 45 12.94 -9.61 19.43
N THR A 46 11.86 -8.85 19.57
CA THR A 46 11.72 -7.84 20.62
C THR A 46 10.27 -7.67 21.04
N ARG A 47 10.07 -7.16 22.27
CA ARG A 47 8.76 -6.72 22.79
C ARG A 47 8.64 -5.19 22.85
N ASP A 48 9.66 -4.46 22.43
CA ASP A 48 9.66 -3.01 22.43
C ASP A 48 8.71 -2.47 21.34
N PRO A 49 7.61 -1.78 21.70
CA PRO A 49 6.65 -1.25 20.74
C PRO A 49 7.24 -0.22 19.78
N VAL A 50 8.29 0.52 20.19
CA VAL A 50 8.95 1.49 19.31
C VAL A 50 9.69 0.77 18.19
N LEU A 51 10.44 -0.29 18.51
CA LEU A 51 11.15 -1.07 17.50
C LEU A 51 10.19 -1.82 16.57
N ILE A 52 9.05 -2.28 17.10
CA ILE A 52 8.02 -2.96 16.29
C ILE A 52 7.32 -1.96 15.36
N SER A 53 6.99 -0.77 15.84
CA SER A 53 6.39 0.27 14.99
C SER A 53 7.36 0.78 13.91
N LEU A 54 8.67 0.69 14.18
CA LEU A 54 9.71 1.03 13.21
C LEU A 54 9.71 0.08 12.01
N ALA A 55 9.27 -1.19 12.18
CA ALA A 55 9.09 -2.10 11.04
C ALA A 55 8.05 -1.57 10.04
N ALA A 56 6.93 -1.03 10.51
CA ALA A 56 5.94 -0.38 9.65
C ALA A 56 6.51 0.89 8.99
N THR A 57 7.29 1.67 9.74
CA THR A 57 8.00 2.84 9.20
C THR A 57 8.94 2.44 8.07
N MET A 58 9.66 1.32 8.19
CA MET A 58 10.55 0.81 7.12
C MET A 58 9.78 0.47 5.85
N GLY A 59 8.51 0.08 5.93
CA GLY A 59 7.65 -0.13 4.77
C GLY A 59 7.09 1.17 4.16
N TRP A 60 6.82 2.18 5.00
CA TRP A 60 6.12 3.40 4.54
C TRP A 60 7.07 4.57 4.21
N ALA A 61 8.28 4.62 4.78
CA ALA A 61 9.24 5.68 4.49
C ALA A 61 9.84 5.62 3.07
N PRO A 62 10.20 4.45 2.50
CA PRO A 62 10.78 4.38 1.17
C PRO A 62 9.92 4.98 0.04
N PRO A 63 8.61 4.74 -0.07
CA PRO A 63 7.77 5.42 -1.06
C PRO A 63 7.80 6.95 -0.93
N LEU A 64 7.87 7.48 0.30
CA LEU A 64 8.00 8.90 0.55
C LEU A 64 9.36 9.45 0.11
N MET A 65 10.44 8.73 0.40
CA MET A 65 11.82 9.16 0.13
C MET A 65 12.23 8.96 -1.33
N PHE A 66 11.88 7.84 -1.91
CA PHE A 66 12.39 7.39 -3.21
C PHE A 66 11.37 7.43 -4.35
N GLY A 67 10.07 7.64 -4.08
CA GLY A 67 9.04 7.61 -5.12
C GLY A 67 9.32 8.54 -6.30
N LEU A 68 9.75 9.79 -6.04
CA LEU A 68 10.13 10.73 -7.10
C LEU A 68 11.41 10.31 -7.82
N VAL A 69 12.40 9.80 -7.08
CA VAL A 69 13.69 9.37 -7.66
C VAL A 69 13.49 8.14 -8.54
N ALA A 70 12.64 7.20 -8.12
CA ALA A 70 12.30 6.01 -8.91
C ALA A 70 11.59 6.37 -10.22
N GLY A 71 10.66 7.35 -10.19
CA GLY A 71 10.04 7.89 -11.40
C GLY A 71 11.06 8.51 -12.37
N LEU A 72 11.96 9.36 -11.85
CA LEU A 72 13.04 9.96 -12.67
C LEU A 72 14.01 8.92 -13.23
N ALA A 73 14.31 7.86 -12.46
CA ALA A 73 15.14 6.77 -12.94
C ALA A 73 14.46 6.02 -14.10
N ALA A 74 13.14 5.72 -13.98
CA ALA A 74 12.37 5.06 -15.02
C ALA A 74 12.31 5.86 -16.34
N ASP A 75 12.42 7.20 -16.27
CA ASP A 75 12.47 8.06 -17.47
C ASP A 75 13.85 8.11 -18.12
N ARG A 76 14.93 7.89 -17.35
CA ARG A 76 16.31 8.06 -17.82
C ARG A 76 16.99 6.77 -18.24
N TYR A 77 16.67 5.67 -17.58
CA TYR A 77 17.34 4.39 -17.77
C TYR A 77 16.42 3.35 -18.42
N ASP A 78 17.00 2.24 -18.79
CA ASP A 78 16.28 1.09 -19.32
C ASP A 78 15.37 0.51 -18.23
N ARG A 79 14.06 0.63 -18.42
CA ARG A 79 13.03 0.26 -17.45
C ARG A 79 13.11 -1.22 -17.05
N ARG A 80 13.35 -2.12 -18.01
CA ARG A 80 13.53 -3.55 -17.73
C ARG A 80 14.76 -3.78 -16.84
N LYS A 81 15.88 -3.09 -17.12
CA LYS A 81 17.08 -3.21 -16.29
C LYS A 81 16.86 -2.69 -14.88
N ILE A 82 16.09 -1.60 -14.70
CA ILE A 82 15.75 -1.09 -13.36
C ILE A 82 14.98 -2.15 -12.57
N VAL A 83 13.89 -2.71 -13.15
CA VAL A 83 13.10 -3.75 -12.48
C VAL A 83 13.98 -4.95 -12.13
N MET A 84 14.76 -5.46 -13.08
CA MET A 84 15.65 -6.59 -12.84
C MET A 84 16.69 -6.31 -11.74
N THR A 85 17.32 -5.13 -11.76
CA THR A 85 18.33 -4.77 -10.76
C THR A 85 17.71 -4.61 -9.38
N ALA A 86 16.55 -3.96 -9.29
CA ALA A 86 15.83 -3.79 -8.03
C ALA A 86 15.43 -5.15 -7.43
N ASP A 87 14.87 -6.05 -8.24
CA ASP A 87 14.49 -7.39 -7.77
C ASP A 87 15.71 -8.28 -7.47
N LEU A 88 16.84 -8.13 -8.16
CA LEU A 88 18.08 -8.79 -7.80
C LEU A 88 18.62 -8.31 -6.45
N VAL A 89 18.55 -6.99 -6.19
CA VAL A 89 18.90 -6.44 -4.86
C VAL A 89 17.98 -7.03 -3.80
N ARG A 90 16.67 -7.11 -4.06
CA ARG A 90 15.71 -7.76 -3.14
C ARG A 90 16.06 -9.23 -2.89
N ALA A 91 16.36 -9.99 -3.93
CA ALA A 91 16.77 -11.39 -3.82
C ALA A 91 18.06 -11.54 -2.99
N ALA A 92 19.05 -10.67 -3.19
CA ALA A 92 20.28 -10.68 -2.41
C ALA A 92 20.02 -10.37 -0.92
N VAL A 93 19.22 -9.33 -0.62
CA VAL A 93 18.83 -8.98 0.76
C VAL A 93 18.06 -10.14 1.41
N LEU A 94 17.11 -10.76 0.68
CA LEU A 94 16.34 -11.91 1.16
C LEU A 94 17.23 -13.13 1.42
N ALA A 95 18.21 -13.39 0.57
CA ALA A 95 19.17 -14.48 0.76
C ALA A 95 19.99 -14.27 2.06
N VAL A 96 20.50 -13.05 2.27
CA VAL A 96 21.22 -12.68 3.50
C VAL A 96 20.31 -12.77 4.72
N LEU A 97 19.10 -12.21 4.66
CA LEU A 97 18.12 -12.29 5.74
C LEU A 97 17.79 -13.74 6.11
N THR A 98 17.50 -14.57 5.10
CA THR A 98 17.19 -15.99 5.29
C THR A 98 18.38 -16.73 5.92
N ALA A 99 19.59 -16.48 5.45
CA ALA A 99 20.81 -17.11 6.00
C ALA A 99 21.02 -16.70 7.47
N LEU A 100 20.84 -15.41 7.81
CA LEU A 100 20.95 -14.93 9.20
C LEU A 100 19.87 -15.53 10.11
N VAL A 101 18.64 -15.72 9.61
CA VAL A 101 17.56 -16.39 10.36
C VAL A 101 17.90 -17.87 10.58
N VAL A 102 18.38 -18.58 9.57
CA VAL A 102 18.82 -19.99 9.68
C VAL A 102 19.97 -20.14 10.67
N ALA A 103 20.92 -19.21 10.64
CA ALA A 103 22.09 -19.22 11.53
C ALA A 103 21.75 -18.74 12.96
N HIS A 104 20.48 -18.36 13.25
CA HIS A 104 20.07 -17.74 14.52
C HIS A 104 20.89 -16.47 14.88
N ALA A 105 21.41 -15.78 13.87
CA ALA A 105 22.26 -14.60 14.01
C ALA A 105 21.54 -13.28 13.68
N ILE A 106 20.25 -13.34 13.36
CA ILE A 106 19.45 -12.14 13.04
C ILE A 106 19.26 -11.29 14.29
N THR A 107 19.51 -10.00 14.14
CA THR A 107 19.26 -8.98 15.17
C THR A 107 18.08 -8.10 14.77
N VAL A 108 17.47 -7.39 15.73
CA VAL A 108 16.38 -6.43 15.44
C VAL A 108 16.86 -5.37 14.44
N ALA A 109 18.06 -4.81 14.66
CA ALA A 109 18.63 -3.81 13.74
C ALA A 109 18.85 -4.39 12.33
N GLY A 110 19.41 -5.61 12.22
CA GLY A 110 19.60 -6.29 10.94
C GLY A 110 18.29 -6.56 10.21
N ALA A 111 17.25 -6.98 10.94
CA ALA A 111 15.92 -7.20 10.38
C ALA A 111 15.29 -5.89 9.89
N LEU A 112 15.36 -4.80 10.67
CA LEU A 112 14.85 -3.49 10.27
C LEU A 112 15.58 -2.95 9.03
N VAL A 113 16.90 -3.07 8.97
CA VAL A 113 17.69 -2.68 7.79
C VAL A 113 17.27 -3.49 6.57
N ALA A 114 17.13 -4.82 6.72
CA ALA A 114 16.67 -5.67 5.62
C ALA A 114 15.27 -5.26 5.11
N LEU A 115 14.30 -5.03 6.01
CA LEU A 115 12.96 -4.57 5.63
C LEU A 115 13.00 -3.21 4.91
N GLY A 116 13.81 -2.27 5.38
CA GLY A 116 13.99 -0.96 4.74
C GLY A 116 14.62 -1.06 3.35
N LEU A 117 15.63 -1.92 3.17
CA LEU A 117 16.27 -2.16 1.87
C LEU A 117 15.30 -2.85 0.89
N LEU A 118 14.54 -3.85 1.36
CA LEU A 118 13.52 -4.54 0.56
C LEU A 118 12.46 -3.55 0.06
N ALA A 119 11.88 -2.77 0.96
CA ALA A 119 10.87 -1.77 0.60
C ALA A 119 11.43 -0.65 -0.30
N SER A 120 12.70 -0.26 -0.10
CA SER A 120 13.36 0.72 -0.97
C SER A 120 13.52 0.21 -2.40
N ALA A 121 14.01 -1.02 -2.56
CA ALA A 121 14.16 -1.63 -3.88
C ALA A 121 12.79 -1.90 -4.54
N GLU A 122 11.76 -2.30 -3.77
CA GLU A 122 10.38 -2.48 -4.25
C GLU A 122 9.82 -1.20 -4.88
N VAL A 123 10.05 -0.03 -4.27
CA VAL A 123 9.62 1.27 -4.86
C VAL A 123 10.18 1.47 -6.26
N PHE A 124 11.43 1.11 -6.51
CA PHE A 124 12.03 1.22 -7.85
C PHE A 124 11.45 0.18 -8.82
N ALA A 125 11.24 -1.05 -8.38
CA ALA A 125 10.65 -2.11 -9.20
C ALA A 125 9.23 -1.75 -9.61
N ASP A 126 8.35 -1.42 -8.66
CA ASP A 126 6.93 -1.18 -8.87
C ASP A 126 6.66 0.07 -9.70
N ASN A 127 7.28 1.21 -9.34
CA ASN A 127 7.12 2.43 -10.10
C ASN A 127 7.55 2.25 -11.55
N THR A 128 8.62 1.48 -11.79
CA THR A 128 9.12 1.23 -13.15
C THR A 128 8.25 0.22 -13.90
N ALA A 129 7.79 -0.85 -13.24
CA ALA A 129 6.95 -1.90 -13.84
C ALA A 129 5.64 -1.33 -14.40
N THR A 130 5.02 -0.35 -13.73
CA THR A 130 3.81 0.32 -14.22
C THR A 130 4.04 1.01 -15.57
N THR A 131 5.24 1.50 -15.83
CA THR A 131 5.59 2.19 -17.07
C THR A 131 5.90 1.23 -18.23
N LEU A 132 6.10 -0.07 -17.97
CA LEU A 132 6.30 -1.09 -19.01
C LEU A 132 5.00 -1.48 -19.71
N THR A 133 3.87 -1.43 -19.03
CA THR A 133 2.57 -1.85 -19.58
C THR A 133 2.22 -1.12 -20.89
N PRO A 134 2.27 0.22 -20.99
CA PRO A 134 1.93 0.91 -22.22
C PRO A 134 2.96 0.71 -23.36
N MET A 135 4.13 0.14 -23.07
CA MET A 135 5.12 -0.22 -24.09
C MET A 135 4.87 -1.61 -24.69
N LEU A 136 4.11 -2.46 -23.99
CA LEU A 136 3.92 -3.87 -24.36
C LEU A 136 2.54 -4.15 -24.95
N VAL A 137 1.55 -3.30 -24.71
CA VAL A 137 0.17 -3.47 -25.18
C VAL A 137 -0.33 -2.26 -25.94
N GLY A 138 -1.24 -2.49 -26.89
CA GLY A 138 -1.91 -1.42 -27.62
C GLY A 138 -2.80 -0.55 -26.71
N ARG A 139 -3.09 0.68 -27.13
CA ARG A 139 -3.89 1.64 -26.36
C ARG A 139 -5.26 1.08 -25.98
N ASP A 140 -5.90 0.35 -26.86
CA ASP A 140 -7.23 -0.23 -26.67
C ASP A 140 -7.24 -1.37 -25.63
N ASP A 141 -6.10 -2.01 -25.42
CA ASP A 141 -5.93 -3.12 -24.49
C ASP A 141 -5.39 -2.69 -23.11
N LEU A 142 -5.01 -1.42 -22.93
CA LEU A 142 -4.45 -0.91 -21.66
C LEU A 142 -5.38 -1.14 -20.47
N ALA A 143 -6.69 -0.92 -20.65
CA ALA A 143 -7.66 -1.13 -19.58
C ALA A 143 -7.71 -2.60 -19.13
N VAL A 144 -7.63 -3.53 -20.07
CA VAL A 144 -7.61 -4.97 -19.78
C VAL A 144 -6.29 -5.37 -19.13
N ALA A 145 -5.16 -4.89 -19.62
CA ALA A 145 -3.84 -5.15 -19.07
C ALA A 145 -3.74 -4.67 -17.61
N ASN A 146 -4.12 -3.41 -17.36
CA ASN A 146 -4.10 -2.83 -16.02
C ASN A 146 -5.06 -3.56 -15.06
N SER A 147 -6.24 -3.98 -15.53
CA SER A 147 -7.16 -4.76 -14.70
C SER A 147 -6.58 -6.11 -14.28
N ARG A 148 -5.75 -6.76 -15.11
CA ARG A 148 -5.08 -8.03 -14.77
C ARG A 148 -3.95 -7.83 -13.75
N LEU A 149 -3.16 -6.77 -13.91
CA LEU A 149 -2.14 -6.41 -12.91
C LEU A 149 -2.79 -6.08 -11.56
N GLN A 150 -3.85 -5.27 -11.57
CA GLN A 150 -4.57 -4.91 -10.35
C GLN A 150 -5.25 -6.11 -9.69
N ALA A 151 -5.83 -7.04 -10.47
CA ALA A 151 -6.40 -8.27 -9.94
C ALA A 151 -5.33 -9.13 -9.24
N GLY A 152 -4.13 -9.24 -9.82
CA GLY A 152 -2.99 -9.92 -9.20
C GLY A 152 -2.58 -9.24 -7.89
N PHE A 153 -2.43 -7.92 -7.88
CA PHE A 153 -2.10 -7.16 -6.68
C PHE A 153 -3.13 -7.40 -5.56
N ILE A 154 -4.42 -7.21 -5.82
CA ILE A 154 -5.46 -7.40 -4.81
C ILE A 154 -5.49 -8.85 -4.31
N THR A 155 -5.43 -9.83 -5.23
CA THR A 155 -5.59 -11.24 -4.85
C THR A 155 -4.35 -11.80 -4.17
N LEU A 156 -3.15 -11.55 -4.75
CA LEU A 156 -1.92 -12.20 -4.31
C LEU A 156 -1.22 -11.40 -3.21
N ASN A 157 -1.18 -10.07 -3.32
CA ASN A 157 -0.50 -9.24 -2.33
C ASN A 157 -1.39 -8.98 -1.10
N GLN A 158 -2.64 -8.60 -1.29
CA GLN A 158 -3.49 -8.16 -0.18
C GLN A 158 -4.35 -9.26 0.44
N LEU A 159 -4.88 -10.19 -0.38
CA LEU A 159 -5.84 -11.19 0.11
C LEU A 159 -5.14 -12.49 0.56
N VAL A 160 -4.41 -13.13 -0.32
CA VAL A 160 -3.87 -14.49 -0.11
C VAL A 160 -2.50 -14.45 0.56
N GLY A 161 -1.63 -13.52 0.13
CA GLY A 161 -0.25 -13.41 0.59
C GLY A 161 -0.07 -13.32 2.11
N PRO A 162 -0.77 -12.40 2.81
CA PRO A 162 -0.61 -12.25 4.25
C PRO A 162 -0.98 -13.51 5.04
N SER A 163 -2.05 -14.22 4.65
CA SER A 163 -2.43 -15.49 5.30
C SER A 163 -1.41 -16.59 5.04
N ILE A 164 -0.87 -16.70 3.82
CA ILE A 164 0.20 -17.64 3.50
C ILE A 164 1.45 -17.28 4.32
N GLY A 165 1.83 -16.00 4.36
CA GLY A 165 2.99 -15.52 5.11
C GLY A 165 2.90 -15.83 6.60
N ALA A 166 1.74 -15.58 7.19
CA ALA A 166 1.48 -15.89 8.60
C ALA A 166 1.48 -17.40 8.88
N GLY A 167 0.91 -18.21 7.98
CA GLY A 167 0.93 -19.67 8.07
C GLY A 167 2.35 -20.24 7.96
N LEU A 168 3.13 -19.76 6.99
CA LEU A 168 4.53 -20.11 6.82
C LEU A 168 5.36 -19.70 8.04
N PHE A 169 5.12 -18.51 8.60
CA PHE A 169 5.80 -18.05 9.80
C PHE A 169 5.49 -18.94 11.02
N ALA A 170 4.23 -19.37 11.15
CA ALA A 170 3.82 -20.31 12.20
C ALA A 170 4.48 -21.68 12.05
N ALA A 171 4.72 -22.14 10.81
CA ALA A 171 5.46 -23.36 10.53
C ALA A 171 6.98 -23.23 10.78
N GLY A 172 7.52 -22.01 10.70
CA GLY A 172 8.90 -21.68 11.00
C GLY A 172 9.31 -20.33 10.42
N ILE A 173 10.09 -19.56 11.18
CA ILE A 173 10.46 -18.16 10.87
C ILE A 173 11.18 -18.03 9.51
N VAL A 174 11.87 -19.08 9.07
CA VAL A 174 12.64 -19.11 7.81
C VAL A 174 11.73 -19.13 6.58
N TRP A 175 10.62 -19.86 6.65
CA TRP A 175 9.81 -20.21 5.48
C TRP A 175 9.25 -19.03 4.69
N PRO A 176 8.69 -17.97 5.31
CA PRO A 176 8.17 -16.85 4.53
C PRO A 176 9.27 -16.13 3.74
N PHE A 177 10.46 -15.95 4.31
CA PHE A 177 11.57 -15.26 3.64
C PHE A 177 12.19 -16.12 2.53
N ALA A 178 12.32 -17.44 2.74
CA ALA A 178 12.74 -18.37 1.70
C ALA A 178 11.72 -18.41 0.54
N THR A 179 10.44 -18.42 0.84
CA THR A 179 9.37 -18.36 -0.15
C THR A 179 9.41 -17.05 -0.95
N GLN A 180 9.56 -15.91 -0.27
CA GLN A 180 9.69 -14.61 -0.93
C GLN A 180 10.94 -14.57 -1.82
N LEU A 181 12.08 -15.09 -1.36
CA LEU A 181 13.31 -15.20 -2.16
C LEU A 181 13.07 -15.96 -3.46
N VAL A 182 12.42 -17.13 -3.40
CA VAL A 182 12.09 -17.93 -4.57
C VAL A 182 11.16 -17.17 -5.51
N LEU A 183 10.12 -16.51 -4.98
CA LEU A 183 9.14 -15.79 -5.78
C LEU A 183 9.73 -14.53 -6.45
N VAL A 184 10.57 -13.77 -5.74
CA VAL A 184 11.27 -12.60 -6.31
C VAL A 184 12.28 -13.05 -7.37
N THR A 185 13.04 -14.13 -7.12
CA THR A 185 13.97 -14.69 -8.10
C THR A 185 13.25 -15.19 -9.35
N ALA A 186 12.10 -15.85 -9.17
CA ALA A 186 11.24 -16.23 -10.29
C ALA A 186 10.76 -14.98 -11.06
N GLY A 187 10.38 -13.90 -10.36
CA GLY A 187 10.04 -12.61 -10.95
C GLY A 187 11.14 -12.06 -11.84
N VAL A 188 12.40 -12.08 -11.39
CA VAL A 188 13.57 -11.68 -12.19
C VAL A 188 13.69 -12.52 -13.45
N LEU A 189 13.60 -13.85 -13.34
CA LEU A 189 13.69 -14.76 -14.48
C LEU A 189 12.55 -14.53 -15.48
N LEU A 190 11.34 -14.25 -15.00
CA LEU A 190 10.18 -13.98 -15.85
C LEU A 190 10.31 -12.63 -16.57
N VAL A 191 10.67 -11.55 -15.86
CA VAL A 191 10.83 -10.23 -16.49
C VAL A 191 12.02 -10.18 -17.44
N SER A 192 13.02 -11.06 -17.26
CA SER A 192 14.16 -11.17 -18.17
C SER A 192 13.76 -11.61 -19.59
N ASN A 193 12.60 -12.24 -19.77
CA ASN A 193 12.04 -12.62 -21.05
C ASN A 193 11.21 -11.51 -21.73
N VAL A 194 11.01 -10.38 -21.05
CA VAL A 194 10.30 -9.23 -21.64
C VAL A 194 11.19 -8.57 -22.68
N VAL A 195 10.76 -8.63 -23.93
CA VAL A 195 11.43 -7.91 -25.02
C VAL A 195 10.72 -6.58 -25.24
N LEU A 196 11.43 -5.48 -25.00
CA LEU A 196 10.90 -4.14 -25.26
C LEU A 196 11.08 -3.78 -26.74
N PRO A 197 10.06 -3.16 -27.38
CA PRO A 197 10.21 -2.63 -28.71
C PRO A 197 11.37 -1.59 -28.74
N PRO A 198 12.11 -1.48 -29.84
CA PRO A 198 13.11 -0.45 -30.01
C PRO A 198 12.40 0.91 -30.15
N HIS A 199 12.02 1.51 -29.07
CA HIS A 199 11.45 2.86 -29.06
C HIS A 199 12.56 3.87 -28.82
N GLY A 200 12.71 4.76 -29.79
CA GLY A 200 13.46 5.98 -29.59
C GLY A 200 12.94 6.68 -28.34
N ARG A 201 13.84 7.05 -27.44
CA ARG A 201 13.51 7.95 -26.34
C ARG A 201 12.91 9.21 -26.97
N ASP A 202 11.66 9.52 -26.66
CA ASP A 202 11.14 10.86 -26.92
C ASP A 202 11.97 11.84 -26.07
N ALA A 203 13.02 12.37 -26.69
CA ALA A 203 13.91 13.35 -26.07
C ALA A 203 13.19 14.68 -25.75
N SER A 204 11.93 14.78 -26.12
CA SER A 204 11.05 15.95 -25.91
C SER A 204 10.26 15.92 -24.60
N ALA A 205 10.41 14.92 -23.75
CA ALA A 205 9.84 14.97 -22.40
C ALA A 205 10.46 16.17 -21.67
N VAL A 206 9.67 17.21 -21.54
CA VAL A 206 10.02 18.51 -20.96
C VAL A 206 10.76 18.27 -19.63
N ARG A 207 12.01 18.71 -19.57
CA ARG A 207 12.85 18.68 -18.37
C ARG A 207 12.33 19.65 -17.33
N GLY A 208 11.20 19.34 -16.69
CA GLY A 208 10.73 20.03 -15.49
C GLY A 208 11.62 19.66 -14.31
N SER A 209 11.93 20.62 -13.44
CA SER A 209 12.55 20.33 -12.16
C SER A 209 11.49 19.69 -11.25
N ALA A 210 11.70 18.45 -10.80
CA ALA A 210 10.79 17.75 -9.87
C ALA A 210 10.45 18.61 -8.63
N ARG A 211 11.42 19.39 -8.15
CA ARG A 211 11.21 20.35 -7.06
C ARG A 211 10.23 21.46 -7.46
N ARG A 212 10.34 21.98 -8.68
CA ARG A 212 9.42 23.03 -9.17
C ARG A 212 8.01 22.50 -9.33
N ASP A 213 7.87 21.30 -9.88
CA ASP A 213 6.57 20.64 -10.06
C ASP A 213 5.89 20.34 -8.71
N LEU A 214 6.67 19.91 -7.72
CA LEU A 214 6.16 19.67 -6.36
C LEU A 214 5.72 20.99 -5.70
N VAL A 215 6.54 22.06 -5.79
CA VAL A 215 6.19 23.38 -5.23
C VAL A 215 4.94 23.96 -5.89
N GLU A 216 4.81 23.77 -7.21
CA GLU A 216 3.63 24.23 -7.94
C GLU A 216 2.38 23.45 -7.55
N GLY A 217 2.49 22.11 -7.43
CA GLY A 217 1.40 21.26 -6.94
C GLY A 217 0.99 21.65 -5.51
N PHE A 218 1.94 21.87 -4.62
CA PHE A 218 1.68 22.29 -3.25
C PHE A 218 1.00 23.67 -3.19
N ARG A 219 1.49 24.65 -3.95
CA ARG A 219 0.88 25.98 -4.04
C ARG A 219 -0.55 25.90 -4.54
N TRP A 220 -0.79 25.10 -5.59
CA TRP A 220 -2.12 24.93 -6.14
C TRP A 220 -3.08 24.30 -5.12
N VAL A 221 -2.68 23.24 -4.43
CA VAL A 221 -3.47 22.58 -3.36
C VAL A 221 -3.84 23.58 -2.26
N LEU A 222 -2.90 24.43 -1.81
CA LEU A 222 -3.16 25.43 -0.78
C LEU A 222 -4.26 26.44 -1.19
N HIS A 223 -4.32 26.80 -2.48
CA HIS A 223 -5.29 27.78 -2.99
C HIS A 223 -6.63 27.16 -3.41
N HIS A 224 -6.71 25.83 -3.52
CA HIS A 224 -7.93 25.13 -3.89
C HIS A 224 -8.60 24.47 -2.67
N ALA A 225 -9.64 25.13 -2.12
CA ALA A 225 -10.24 24.77 -0.83
C ALA A 225 -10.65 23.29 -0.73
N ALA A 226 -11.35 22.75 -1.73
CA ALA A 226 -11.83 21.38 -1.73
C ALA A 226 -10.68 20.36 -1.72
N VAL A 227 -9.66 20.56 -2.58
CA VAL A 227 -8.51 19.65 -2.67
C VAL A 227 -7.61 19.78 -1.44
N ARG A 228 -7.45 20.99 -0.90
CA ARG A 228 -6.74 21.21 0.36
C ARG A 228 -7.41 20.44 1.50
N THR A 229 -8.72 20.55 1.65
CA THR A 229 -9.45 19.79 2.67
C THR A 229 -9.31 18.29 2.48
N LEU A 230 -9.38 17.79 1.23
CA LEU A 230 -9.15 16.37 0.93
C LEU A 230 -7.74 15.91 1.34
N VAL A 231 -6.69 16.65 0.96
CA VAL A 231 -5.29 16.30 1.28
C VAL A 231 -5.04 16.36 2.78
N LEU A 232 -5.58 17.36 3.48
CA LEU A 232 -5.50 17.44 4.95
C LEU A 232 -6.23 16.27 5.63
N THR A 233 -7.42 15.91 5.13
CA THR A 233 -8.14 14.75 5.61
C THR A 233 -7.30 13.48 5.46
N ILE A 234 -6.72 13.25 4.29
CA ILE A 234 -5.85 12.11 4.01
C ILE A 234 -4.65 12.11 4.96
N LEU A 235 -3.97 13.24 5.15
CA LEU A 235 -2.83 13.34 6.06
C LEU A 235 -3.22 12.97 7.50
N VAL A 236 -4.26 13.58 8.05
CA VAL A 236 -4.66 13.34 9.46
C VAL A 236 -5.11 11.91 9.67
N PHE A 237 -5.93 11.37 8.76
CA PHE A 237 -6.38 9.97 8.87
C PHE A 237 -5.23 8.99 8.67
N ASN A 238 -4.23 9.29 7.86
CA ASN A 238 -3.03 8.44 7.77
C ASN A 238 -2.13 8.56 9.01
N VAL A 239 -2.10 9.69 9.72
CA VAL A 239 -1.43 9.79 11.03
C VAL A 239 -2.14 8.89 12.05
N THR A 240 -3.46 8.96 12.16
CA THR A 240 -4.24 8.15 13.11
C THR A 240 -4.17 6.66 12.76
N PHE A 241 -4.33 6.32 11.50
CA PHE A 241 -4.17 4.97 10.98
C PHE A 241 -2.76 4.44 11.24
N GLY A 242 -1.72 5.17 10.86
CA GLY A 242 -0.32 4.79 11.06
C GLY A 242 0.00 4.52 12.53
N ALA A 243 -0.55 5.33 13.46
CA ALA A 243 -0.38 5.11 14.88
C ALA A 243 -0.96 3.77 15.34
N ALA A 244 -2.18 3.44 14.93
CA ALA A 244 -2.86 2.20 15.32
C ALA A 244 -2.28 0.95 14.63
N TRP A 245 -2.04 1.03 13.32
CA TRP A 245 -1.59 -0.11 12.52
C TRP A 245 -0.13 -0.47 12.71
N SER A 246 0.74 0.47 13.06
CA SER A 246 2.16 0.18 13.31
C SER A 246 2.41 -0.78 14.47
N VAL A 247 1.47 -0.87 15.40
CA VAL A 247 1.53 -1.78 16.57
C VAL A 247 0.51 -2.93 16.47
N LEU A 248 -0.08 -3.15 15.30
CA LEU A 248 -1.16 -4.12 15.12
C LEU A 248 -0.74 -5.54 15.49
N VAL A 249 0.50 -5.94 15.24
CA VAL A 249 1.01 -7.27 15.62
C VAL A 249 1.03 -7.43 17.15
N LEU A 250 1.39 -6.39 17.90
CA LEU A 250 1.32 -6.40 19.37
C LEU A 250 -0.12 -6.43 19.87
N TYR A 251 -0.99 -5.63 19.25
CA TYR A 251 -2.41 -5.64 19.58
C TYR A 251 -3.03 -7.03 19.36
N ALA A 252 -2.74 -7.66 18.22
CA ALA A 252 -3.23 -9.00 17.91
C ALA A 252 -2.74 -10.05 18.93
N THR A 253 -1.45 -10.01 19.30
CA THR A 253 -0.87 -11.00 20.21
C THR A 253 -1.17 -10.74 21.68
N GLN A 254 -1.04 -9.51 22.15
CA GLN A 254 -1.15 -9.17 23.57
C GLN A 254 -2.60 -8.86 24.01
N ARG A 255 -3.40 -8.23 23.14
CA ARG A 255 -4.78 -7.83 23.46
C ARG A 255 -5.82 -8.87 23.06
N LEU A 256 -5.65 -9.46 21.87
CA LEU A 256 -6.60 -10.42 21.32
C LEU A 256 -6.19 -11.88 21.56
N GLY A 257 -4.96 -12.13 22.05
CA GLY A 257 -4.43 -13.48 22.26
C GLY A 257 -4.26 -14.30 20.98
N LEU A 258 -4.08 -13.63 19.84
CA LEU A 258 -3.92 -14.27 18.54
C LEU A 258 -2.45 -14.66 18.29
N GLY A 259 -2.25 -15.85 17.72
CA GLY A 259 -0.93 -16.22 17.15
C GLY A 259 -0.71 -15.62 15.76
N ALA A 260 0.39 -16.03 15.11
CA ALA A 260 0.76 -15.55 13.78
C ALA A 260 -0.36 -15.72 12.75
N VAL A 261 -0.99 -16.89 12.69
CA VAL A 261 -2.11 -17.18 11.77
C VAL A 261 -3.28 -16.23 12.02
N GLY A 262 -3.63 -15.99 13.28
CA GLY A 262 -4.72 -15.06 13.63
C GLY A 262 -4.41 -13.62 13.23
N PHE A 263 -3.16 -13.17 13.35
CA PHE A 263 -2.72 -11.88 12.84
C PHE A 263 -2.88 -11.78 11.30
N GLY A 264 -2.44 -12.80 10.55
CA GLY A 264 -2.64 -12.85 9.10
C GLY A 264 -4.12 -12.86 8.71
N LEU A 265 -4.98 -13.54 9.47
CA LEU A 265 -6.41 -13.56 9.22
C LEU A 265 -7.08 -12.18 9.40
N LEU A 266 -6.62 -11.34 10.33
CA LEU A 266 -7.13 -9.97 10.47
C LEU A 266 -6.97 -9.18 9.15
N THR A 267 -5.77 -9.25 8.54
CA THR A 267 -5.50 -8.55 7.27
C THR A 267 -6.29 -9.15 6.11
N THR A 268 -6.39 -10.48 6.04
CA THR A 268 -7.17 -11.19 5.00
C THR A 268 -8.66 -10.87 5.09
N VAL A 269 -9.23 -10.86 6.29
CA VAL A 269 -10.65 -10.51 6.50
C VAL A 269 -10.91 -9.05 6.08
N SER A 270 -9.97 -8.14 6.36
CA SER A 270 -10.04 -6.77 5.85
C SER A 270 -10.03 -6.72 4.33
N ALA A 271 -9.16 -7.48 3.67
CA ALA A 271 -9.11 -7.54 2.20
C ALA A 271 -10.41 -8.13 1.59
N VAL A 272 -11.00 -9.16 2.23
CA VAL A 272 -12.33 -9.69 1.83
C VAL A 272 -13.39 -8.59 1.93
N GLY A 273 -13.41 -7.85 3.04
CA GLY A 273 -14.27 -6.67 3.19
C GLY A 273 -14.07 -5.67 2.06
N GLY A 274 -12.81 -5.38 1.69
CA GLY A 274 -12.46 -4.49 0.59
C GLY A 274 -13.02 -4.94 -0.76
N LEU A 275 -12.96 -6.23 -1.07
CA LEU A 275 -13.58 -6.80 -2.28
C LEU A 275 -15.11 -6.61 -2.29
N VAL A 276 -15.76 -6.85 -1.16
CA VAL A 276 -17.21 -6.61 -0.99
C VAL A 276 -17.52 -5.13 -1.19
N GLY A 277 -16.76 -4.24 -0.56
CA GLY A 277 -16.91 -2.79 -0.71
C GLY A 277 -16.76 -2.33 -2.17
N THR A 278 -15.75 -2.86 -2.87
CA THR A 278 -15.54 -2.59 -4.30
C THR A 278 -16.74 -3.05 -5.15
N GLY A 279 -17.27 -4.26 -4.88
CA GLY A 279 -18.44 -4.79 -5.59
C GLY A 279 -19.73 -3.98 -5.34
N LEU A 280 -19.84 -3.35 -4.17
CA LEU A 280 -20.99 -2.52 -3.81
C LEU A 280 -20.88 -1.07 -4.25
N TYR A 281 -19.67 -0.61 -4.64
CA TYR A 281 -19.37 0.81 -4.89
C TYR A 281 -20.33 1.46 -5.90
N GLY A 282 -20.56 0.83 -7.04
CA GLY A 282 -21.45 1.37 -8.08
C GLY A 282 -22.90 1.54 -7.61
N ARG A 283 -23.43 0.54 -6.86
CA ARG A 283 -24.77 0.61 -6.30
C ARG A 283 -24.90 1.70 -5.22
N LEU A 284 -23.86 1.86 -4.41
CA LEU A 284 -23.81 2.84 -3.34
C LEU A 284 -23.79 4.27 -3.92
N THR A 285 -22.88 4.53 -4.86
CA THR A 285 -22.72 5.87 -5.47
C THR A 285 -23.84 6.26 -6.42
N ALA A 286 -24.65 5.31 -6.88
CA ALA A 286 -25.90 5.59 -7.61
C ALA A 286 -27.01 6.15 -6.70
N ARG A 287 -26.93 5.90 -5.38
CA ARG A 287 -27.97 6.30 -4.40
C ARG A 287 -27.50 7.35 -3.39
N VAL A 288 -26.20 7.41 -3.14
CA VAL A 288 -25.58 8.27 -2.12
C VAL A 288 -24.56 9.19 -2.77
N SER A 289 -24.61 10.48 -2.49
CA SER A 289 -23.62 11.44 -3.01
C SER A 289 -22.19 11.10 -2.51
N LEU A 290 -21.19 11.40 -3.34
CA LEU A 290 -19.77 11.12 -2.99
C LEU A 290 -19.38 11.80 -1.68
N GLY A 291 -19.89 13.01 -1.39
CA GLY A 291 -19.64 13.70 -0.13
C GLY A 291 -20.18 12.95 1.08
N ASN A 292 -21.38 12.38 0.99
CA ASN A 292 -21.94 11.57 2.06
C ASN A 292 -21.23 10.22 2.21
N VAL A 293 -20.79 9.61 1.11
CA VAL A 293 -19.94 8.41 1.15
C VAL A 293 -18.62 8.69 1.89
N MET A 294 -18.00 9.83 1.59
CA MET A 294 -16.76 10.24 2.30
C MET A 294 -17.01 10.49 3.79
N ARG A 295 -18.07 11.21 4.15
CA ARG A 295 -18.44 11.46 5.56
C ARG A 295 -18.69 10.17 6.32
N ALA A 296 -19.51 9.28 5.74
CA ALA A 296 -19.78 7.98 6.35
C ALA A 296 -18.49 7.18 6.56
N GLY A 297 -17.59 7.19 5.58
CA GLY A 297 -16.29 6.54 5.69
C GLY A 297 -15.44 7.09 6.83
N LEU A 298 -15.35 8.41 7.00
CA LEU A 298 -14.61 9.03 8.10
C LEU A 298 -15.19 8.67 9.48
N VAL A 299 -16.52 8.60 9.59
CA VAL A 299 -17.20 8.16 10.81
C VAL A 299 -16.92 6.68 11.09
N ILE A 300 -17.01 5.81 10.07
CA ILE A 300 -16.72 4.38 10.22
C ILE A 300 -15.27 4.17 10.65
N GLU A 301 -14.30 4.86 10.05
CA GLU A 301 -12.90 4.77 10.44
C GLU A 301 -12.68 5.23 11.88
N THR A 302 -13.28 6.36 12.27
CA THR A 302 -13.24 6.85 13.66
C THR A 302 -13.80 5.82 14.64
N LEU A 303 -14.95 5.24 14.33
CA LEU A 303 -15.59 4.20 15.17
C LEU A 303 -14.81 2.89 15.15
N THR A 304 -14.09 2.57 14.06
CA THR A 304 -13.19 1.43 14.00
C THR A 304 -12.10 1.53 15.07
N HIS A 305 -11.46 2.71 15.19
CA HIS A 305 -10.44 2.91 16.22
C HIS A 305 -11.01 2.77 17.64
N LEU A 306 -12.20 3.33 17.90
CA LEU A 306 -12.88 3.16 19.19
C LEU A 306 -13.20 1.69 19.47
N ALA A 307 -13.79 0.99 18.49
CA ALA A 307 -14.19 -0.41 18.65
C ALA A 307 -12.98 -1.31 18.90
N LEU A 308 -11.84 -1.07 18.22
CA LEU A 308 -10.59 -1.79 18.49
C LEU A 308 -9.97 -1.42 19.83
N ALA A 309 -10.07 -0.16 20.29
CA ALA A 309 -9.56 0.24 21.60
C ALA A 309 -10.27 -0.50 22.76
N VAL A 310 -11.58 -0.76 22.63
CA VAL A 310 -12.38 -1.36 23.69
C VAL A 310 -12.47 -2.88 23.61
N THR A 311 -12.46 -3.47 22.40
CA THR A 311 -12.65 -4.92 22.26
C THR A 311 -11.48 -5.74 22.80
N THR A 312 -11.84 -6.93 23.35
CA THR A 312 -10.88 -7.97 23.75
C THR A 312 -11.16 -9.29 23.03
N ARG A 313 -12.18 -9.32 22.17
CA ARG A 313 -12.65 -10.54 21.50
C ARG A 313 -12.13 -10.59 20.07
N ALA A 314 -11.36 -11.61 19.73
CA ALA A 314 -10.78 -11.78 18.40
C ALA A 314 -11.83 -11.79 17.28
N TRP A 315 -12.96 -12.49 17.46
CA TRP A 315 -14.03 -12.53 16.45
C TRP A 315 -14.68 -11.16 16.22
N VAL A 316 -14.81 -10.32 17.28
CA VAL A 316 -15.31 -8.93 17.13
C VAL A 316 -14.31 -8.11 16.35
N ALA A 317 -13.01 -8.24 16.66
CA ALA A 317 -11.96 -7.56 15.90
C ALA A 317 -11.99 -7.96 14.41
N MET A 318 -12.18 -9.25 14.08
CA MET A 318 -12.33 -9.71 12.70
C MET A 318 -13.51 -9.04 11.98
N LEU A 319 -14.67 -8.93 12.65
CA LEU A 319 -15.83 -8.24 12.09
C LEU A 319 -15.54 -6.75 11.86
N ILE A 320 -14.85 -6.09 12.81
CA ILE A 320 -14.43 -4.70 12.68
C ILE A 320 -13.48 -4.54 11.48
N PHE A 321 -12.51 -5.44 11.30
CA PHE A 321 -11.58 -5.42 10.16
C PHE A 321 -12.29 -5.65 8.83
N PHE A 322 -13.32 -6.51 8.78
CA PHE A 322 -14.15 -6.69 7.60
C PHE A 322 -14.86 -5.39 7.20
N VAL A 323 -15.53 -4.73 8.14
CA VAL A 323 -16.23 -3.45 7.92
C VAL A 323 -15.24 -2.36 7.55
N PHE A 324 -14.10 -2.30 8.25
CA PHE A 324 -13.01 -1.37 7.93
C PHE A 324 -12.51 -1.56 6.50
N GLY A 325 -12.22 -2.79 6.07
CA GLY A 325 -11.78 -3.07 4.71
C GLY A 325 -12.79 -2.63 3.66
N ALA A 326 -14.08 -2.92 3.87
CA ALA A 326 -15.14 -2.52 2.95
C ALA A 326 -15.19 -0.99 2.78
N HIS A 327 -15.18 -0.26 3.90
CA HIS A 327 -15.21 1.20 3.86
C HIS A 327 -13.92 1.78 3.27
N ALA A 328 -12.76 1.25 3.61
CA ALA A 328 -11.47 1.78 3.17
C ALA A 328 -11.33 1.76 1.64
N PHE A 329 -11.75 0.68 0.97
CA PHE A 329 -11.72 0.59 -0.49
C PHE A 329 -12.76 1.53 -1.14
N ILE A 330 -13.96 1.64 -0.57
CA ILE A 330 -14.98 2.60 -1.04
C ILE A 330 -14.44 4.03 -0.91
N TRP A 331 -13.87 4.37 0.24
CA TRP A 331 -13.35 5.71 0.52
C TRP A 331 -12.16 6.04 -0.39
N HIS A 332 -11.23 5.09 -0.57
CA HIS A 332 -10.07 5.24 -1.46
C HIS A 332 -10.51 5.54 -2.90
N THR A 333 -11.42 4.74 -3.45
CA THR A 333 -11.96 4.95 -4.80
C THR A 333 -12.67 6.29 -4.93
N THR A 334 -13.46 6.68 -3.92
CA THR A 334 -14.17 7.96 -3.89
C THR A 334 -13.19 9.13 -3.85
N SER A 335 -12.15 9.06 -3.02
CA SER A 335 -11.15 10.13 -2.88
C SER A 335 -10.36 10.36 -4.17
N ILE A 336 -10.00 9.29 -4.88
CA ILE A 336 -9.38 9.38 -6.21
C ILE A 336 -10.33 10.04 -7.20
N THR A 337 -11.59 9.61 -7.24
CA THR A 337 -12.61 10.15 -8.16
C THR A 337 -12.83 11.65 -7.93
N VAL A 338 -13.00 12.06 -6.68
CA VAL A 338 -13.18 13.48 -6.31
C VAL A 338 -11.96 14.30 -6.71
N ARG A 339 -10.74 13.82 -6.41
CA ARG A 339 -9.51 14.50 -6.79
C ARG A 339 -9.37 14.63 -8.30
N GLN A 340 -9.62 13.56 -9.06
CA GLN A 340 -9.53 13.58 -10.53
C GLN A 340 -10.52 14.53 -11.18
N ARG A 341 -11.71 14.70 -10.59
CA ARG A 341 -12.70 15.65 -11.06
C ARG A 341 -12.36 17.11 -10.75
N ALA A 342 -11.73 17.36 -9.59
CA ALA A 342 -11.42 18.70 -9.12
C ALA A 342 -10.12 19.27 -9.69
N VAL A 343 -9.17 18.41 -10.10
CA VAL A 343 -7.83 18.83 -10.52
C VAL A 343 -7.72 18.88 -12.05
N PRO A 344 -7.28 20.01 -12.65
CA PRO A 344 -7.03 20.10 -14.09
C PRO A 344 -6.01 19.05 -14.56
N THR A 345 -6.22 18.51 -15.76
CA THR A 345 -5.40 17.37 -16.30
C THR A 345 -3.91 17.64 -16.24
N HIS A 346 -3.45 18.87 -16.56
CA HIS A 346 -2.02 19.24 -16.57
C HIS A 346 -1.39 19.32 -15.15
N LEU A 347 -2.21 19.38 -14.08
CA LEU A 347 -1.76 19.42 -12.69
C LEU A 347 -1.93 18.07 -11.95
N GLN A 348 -2.60 17.07 -12.57
CA GLN A 348 -2.90 15.78 -11.93
C GLN A 348 -1.65 15.12 -11.31
N GLY A 349 -0.55 15.06 -12.05
CA GLY A 349 0.70 14.46 -11.55
C GLY A 349 1.27 15.21 -10.35
N ARG A 350 1.29 16.55 -10.40
CA ARG A 350 1.83 17.42 -9.33
C ARG A 350 1.00 17.31 -8.04
N VAL A 351 -0.32 17.33 -8.17
CA VAL A 351 -1.24 17.18 -7.03
C VAL A 351 -1.19 15.75 -6.46
N THR A 352 -1.03 14.74 -7.32
CA THR A 352 -0.83 13.35 -6.87
C THR A 352 0.43 13.22 -6.04
N SER A 353 1.53 13.87 -6.40
CA SER A 353 2.77 13.87 -5.59
C SER A 353 2.55 14.49 -4.21
N VAL A 354 1.82 15.59 -4.11
CA VAL A 354 1.45 16.21 -2.81
C VAL A 354 0.59 15.25 -1.97
N ASN A 355 -0.39 14.60 -2.61
CA ASN A 355 -1.23 13.60 -1.95
C ASN A 355 -0.42 12.40 -1.43
N THR A 356 0.54 11.90 -2.20
CA THR A 356 1.44 10.81 -1.80
C THR A 356 2.25 11.18 -0.57
N ILE A 357 2.74 12.43 -0.50
CA ILE A 357 3.41 12.94 0.71
C ILE A 357 2.43 12.97 1.90
N GLY A 358 1.18 13.36 1.69
CA GLY A 358 0.15 13.33 2.73
C GLY A 358 -0.11 11.91 3.26
N VAL A 359 -0.21 10.93 2.35
CA VAL A 359 -0.41 9.52 2.71
C VAL A 359 0.78 8.97 3.49
N TYR A 360 1.94 8.86 2.85
CA TYR A 360 3.10 8.20 3.45
C TYR A 360 3.74 9.02 4.57
N GLY A 361 3.72 10.35 4.47
CA GLY A 361 4.16 11.23 5.56
C GLY A 361 3.28 11.06 6.80
N GLY A 362 1.96 10.97 6.62
CA GLY A 362 1.02 10.67 7.70
C GLY A 362 1.30 9.32 8.36
N LEU A 363 1.49 8.26 7.55
CA LEU A 363 1.80 6.92 8.03
C LEU A 363 3.10 6.86 8.83
N VAL A 364 4.17 7.50 8.34
CA VAL A 364 5.48 7.55 9.01
C VAL A 364 5.39 8.30 10.35
N VAL A 365 4.78 9.49 10.36
CA VAL A 365 4.58 10.26 11.60
C VAL A 365 3.69 9.48 12.57
N GLY A 366 2.60 8.91 12.06
CA GLY A 366 1.68 8.08 12.84
C GLY A 366 2.38 6.90 13.48
N SER A 367 3.22 6.16 12.75
CA SER A 367 3.92 5.00 13.29
C SER A 367 4.87 5.36 14.43
N ALA A 368 5.58 6.47 14.34
CA ALA A 368 6.43 6.96 15.42
C ALA A 368 5.61 7.30 16.68
N ILE A 369 4.48 7.99 16.50
CA ILE A 369 3.53 8.30 17.60
C ILE A 369 2.98 7.00 18.19
N GLY A 370 2.56 6.04 17.35
CA GLY A 370 1.99 4.78 17.79
C GLY A 370 2.95 3.94 18.62
N GLY A 371 4.20 3.80 18.20
CA GLY A 371 5.24 3.11 18.96
C GLY A 371 5.49 3.75 20.32
N ALA A 372 5.64 5.08 20.36
CA ALA A 372 5.86 5.83 21.60
C ALA A 372 4.67 5.72 22.58
N LEU A 373 3.42 5.85 22.07
CA LEU A 373 2.22 5.71 22.89
C LEU A 373 2.06 4.29 23.42
N ALA A 374 2.29 3.28 22.59
CA ALA A 374 2.18 1.89 23.02
C ALA A 374 3.25 1.53 24.06
N GLY A 375 4.47 2.06 23.92
CA GLY A 375 5.56 1.86 24.88
C GLY A 375 5.28 2.48 26.25
N ARG A 376 4.60 3.65 26.27
CA ARG A 376 4.37 4.38 27.53
C ARG A 376 3.03 4.05 28.19
N TYR A 377 1.98 3.81 27.39
CA TYR A 377 0.60 3.70 27.89
C TYR A 377 -0.09 2.37 27.51
N GLY A 378 0.65 1.44 26.90
CA GLY A 378 0.15 0.14 26.49
C GLY A 378 -0.46 0.09 25.09
N VAL A 379 -0.67 -1.14 24.59
CA VAL A 379 -0.98 -1.43 23.16
C VAL A 379 -2.32 -0.85 22.66
N THR A 380 -3.21 -0.43 23.55
CA THR A 380 -4.49 0.21 23.17
C THR A 380 -4.37 1.73 23.03
N ALA A 381 -3.35 2.36 23.60
CA ALA A 381 -3.18 3.81 23.57
C ALA A 381 -3.12 4.41 22.15
N PRO A 382 -2.46 3.79 21.16
CA PRO A 382 -2.50 4.28 19.79
C PRO A 382 -3.91 4.28 19.18
N PHE A 383 -4.76 3.33 19.54
CA PHE A 383 -6.17 3.27 19.07
C PHE A 383 -7.02 4.37 19.70
N TRP A 384 -6.81 4.67 20.98
CA TRP A 384 -7.46 5.80 21.66
C TRP A 384 -7.00 7.15 21.07
N PHE A 385 -5.71 7.31 20.80
CA PHE A 385 -5.18 8.47 20.09
C PHE A 385 -5.82 8.63 18.71
N ALA A 386 -5.89 7.52 17.95
CA ALA A 386 -6.48 7.51 16.63
C ALA A 386 -7.97 7.86 16.67
N PHE A 387 -8.72 7.32 17.64
CA PHE A 387 -10.12 7.69 17.85
C PHE A 387 -10.28 9.18 18.17
N ALA A 388 -9.56 9.69 19.17
CA ALA A 388 -9.70 11.09 19.59
C ALA A 388 -9.29 12.07 18.49
N GLY A 389 -8.18 11.79 17.79
CA GLY A 389 -7.68 12.62 16.70
C GLY A 389 -8.62 12.63 15.49
N SER A 390 -9.09 11.47 15.05
CA SER A 390 -10.04 11.38 13.93
C SER A 390 -11.41 11.96 14.30
N ALA A 391 -11.93 11.73 15.51
CA ALA A 391 -13.19 12.29 15.98
C ALA A 391 -13.15 13.83 16.01
N LEU A 392 -12.09 14.40 16.59
CA LEU A 392 -11.89 15.85 16.61
C LEU A 392 -11.86 16.41 15.18
N PHE A 393 -11.12 15.78 14.29
CA PHE A 393 -11.00 16.22 12.90
C PHE A 393 -12.33 16.12 12.14
N VAL A 394 -13.11 15.04 12.34
CA VAL A 394 -14.45 14.89 11.75
C VAL A 394 -15.37 16.02 12.21
N VAL A 395 -15.38 16.33 13.52
CA VAL A 395 -16.19 17.41 14.07
C VAL A 395 -15.81 18.77 13.45
N LEU A 396 -14.52 19.08 13.41
CA LEU A 396 -14.02 20.36 12.88
C LEU A 396 -14.32 20.54 11.39
N LEU A 397 -14.17 19.50 10.59
CA LEU A 397 -14.34 19.57 9.13
C LEU A 397 -15.68 19.05 8.61
N TRP A 398 -16.65 18.74 9.49
CA TRP A 398 -17.92 18.18 9.07
C TRP A 398 -18.64 18.99 7.99
N ARG A 399 -18.59 20.31 8.08
CA ARG A 399 -19.20 21.21 7.08
C ARG A 399 -18.40 21.27 5.79
N GLU A 400 -17.07 21.27 5.88
CA GLU A 400 -16.19 21.36 4.72
C GLU A 400 -16.22 20.08 3.87
N THR A 401 -16.34 18.91 4.50
CA THR A 401 -16.43 17.64 3.78
C THR A 401 -17.66 17.52 2.88
N SER A 402 -18.74 18.27 3.15
CA SER A 402 -19.91 18.30 2.24
C SER A 402 -19.62 19.07 0.96
N ARG A 403 -18.72 20.05 1.01
CA ARG A 403 -18.40 20.93 -0.12
C ARG A 403 -17.43 20.28 -1.10
N ILE A 404 -16.60 19.33 -0.63
CA ILE A 404 -15.58 18.66 -1.44
C ILE A 404 -16.18 18.02 -2.72
N ALA A 405 -17.41 17.52 -2.65
CA ALA A 405 -18.04 16.79 -3.75
C ALA A 405 -19.07 17.63 -4.56
N HIS A 406 -19.27 18.90 -4.21
CA HIS A 406 -20.32 19.75 -4.78
C HIS A 406 -19.78 20.99 -5.53
N GLU A 407 -18.47 21.15 -5.68
CA GLU A 407 -17.95 22.23 -6.53
C GLU A 407 -18.31 21.96 -8.00
N PRO A 408 -18.96 22.94 -8.69
CA PRO A 408 -19.21 22.85 -10.12
C PRO A 408 -17.86 22.74 -10.85
N GLN A 409 -17.81 21.90 -11.89
CA GLN A 409 -16.65 21.89 -12.79
C GLN A 409 -16.48 23.32 -13.33
N PRO A 410 -15.28 23.90 -13.33
CA PRO A 410 -15.03 25.08 -14.12
C PRO A 410 -15.28 24.71 -15.59
N MET A 411 -16.24 25.39 -16.23
CA MET A 411 -16.53 25.30 -17.66
C MET A 411 -15.30 25.67 -18.48
#